data_59ed611c7701eca6572fdf8367dee482
#
_entry.id   59ed611c7701eca6572fdf8367dee482
#
_cell.length_a   1.000
_cell.length_b   1.000
_cell.length_c   1.000
_cell.angle_alpha   90.00
_cell.angle_beta   90.00
_cell.angle_gamma   90.00
#
_symmetry.space_group_name_H-M   'P 1'
#
loop_
_entity.id
_entity.type
_entity.pdbx_description
1 polymer ?
#
loop_
_entity_poly.entity_id
_entity_poly.type
_entity_poly.pdbx_seq_one_letter_code
_entity_poly.pdbx_strand_id
1 'polypeptide(L)'
;MVFNELKYRAGIKIVLYRLSCQLSILNEKNMKISIKNQSEIQKMRIAGKLASEVLEMIEPYVIPGVSTEELDRRCYEHIVNVQKAIPANVGYRGFQKTICSSINQVICHGIPDTNRILKEGDILNIDVTVIKDGWHGDTSKMYMVGKCQPHNQRLVKVTQECLYKAIEVVGPGAYLGDIGHAIQQHAESNYYSVVEDYCGHGIGNVYHEEPQILHYGKPGRGLEILEGMCFTIEPMINQGSKYCKTLQDGWTVETKDGRNSAQWEHTLAVTSNGVEVLTKRHEESI
;
A
#
# COMPACT_ATOMS: atom_id res chain seq x y z
N MET A 1 45.89 4.90 -23.92
CA MET A 1 44.58 4.49 -24.45
C MET A 1 43.50 4.26 -23.34
N VAL A 2 43.82 3.63 -22.24
CA VAL A 2 42.88 3.30 -21.14
C VAL A 2 42.29 4.53 -20.44
N PHE A 3 43.04 5.64 -20.32
CA PHE A 3 42.53 6.87 -19.66
C PHE A 3 41.46 7.63 -20.46
N ASN A 4 41.43 7.48 -21.78
CA ASN A 4 40.42 8.13 -22.61
C ASN A 4 39.07 7.36 -22.60
N GLU A 5 39.10 6.05 -22.49
CA GLU A 5 37.89 5.21 -22.40
C GLU A 5 37.12 5.43 -21.10
N LEU A 6 37.81 5.60 -19.97
CA LEU A 6 37.21 5.90 -18.67
C LEU A 6 36.51 7.27 -18.63
N LYS A 7 37.10 8.29 -19.24
CA LYS A 7 36.49 9.63 -19.38
C LYS A 7 35.27 9.60 -20.31
N TYR A 8 35.30 8.79 -21.38
CA TYR A 8 34.19 8.66 -22.31
C TYR A 8 33.01 7.95 -21.68
N ARG A 9 33.23 6.86 -20.91
CA ARG A 9 32.18 6.14 -20.16
C ARG A 9 31.58 6.97 -19.02
N ALA A 10 32.40 7.80 -18.34
CA ALA A 10 31.90 8.73 -17.32
C ALA A 10 31.05 9.85 -17.94
N GLY A 11 31.45 10.38 -19.09
CA GLY A 11 30.67 11.39 -19.84
C GLY A 11 29.31 10.86 -20.30
N ILE A 12 29.27 9.64 -20.82
CA ILE A 12 27.99 8.99 -21.23
C ILE A 12 27.06 8.75 -20.04
N LYS A 13 27.60 8.29 -18.89
CA LYS A 13 26.79 8.12 -17.67
C LYS A 13 26.20 9.44 -17.16
N ILE A 14 26.96 10.53 -17.22
CA ILE A 14 26.48 11.87 -16.81
C ILE A 14 25.40 12.39 -17.76
N VAL A 15 25.57 12.16 -19.08
CA VAL A 15 24.56 12.55 -20.08
C VAL A 15 23.29 11.72 -19.93
N LEU A 16 23.38 10.41 -19.73
CA LEU A 16 22.22 9.53 -19.48
C LEU A 16 21.52 9.89 -18.17
N TYR A 17 22.27 10.21 -17.10
CA TYR A 17 21.68 10.67 -15.83
C TYR A 17 20.97 12.02 -15.99
N ARG A 18 21.55 12.99 -16.73
CA ARG A 18 20.89 14.26 -17.01
C ARG A 18 19.65 14.11 -17.89
N LEU A 19 19.69 13.22 -18.89
CA LEU A 19 18.52 12.89 -19.72
C LEU A 19 17.42 12.20 -18.93
N SER A 20 17.76 11.27 -18.02
CA SER A 20 16.78 10.64 -17.15
C SER A 20 16.16 11.63 -16.16
N CYS A 21 16.95 12.54 -15.57
CA CYS A 21 16.43 13.62 -14.74
C CYS A 21 15.55 14.61 -15.52
N GLN A 22 15.93 14.96 -16.77
CA GLN A 22 15.09 15.83 -17.61
C GLN A 22 13.80 15.13 -18.06
N LEU A 23 13.84 13.83 -18.34
CA LEU A 23 12.65 13.04 -18.67
C LEU A 23 11.72 12.88 -17.45
N SER A 24 12.26 12.71 -16.23
CA SER A 24 11.44 12.68 -15.02
C SER A 24 10.76 14.03 -14.77
N ILE A 25 11.48 15.15 -14.88
CA ILE A 25 10.93 16.50 -14.72
C ILE A 25 9.89 16.83 -15.82
N LEU A 26 10.07 16.34 -17.05
CA LEU A 26 9.11 16.51 -18.14
C LEU A 26 7.87 15.62 -17.95
N ASN A 27 8.03 14.43 -17.39
CA ASN A 27 6.91 13.56 -17.02
C ASN A 27 6.10 14.14 -15.84
N GLU A 28 6.76 14.68 -14.81
CA GLU A 28 6.08 15.35 -13.68
C GLU A 28 5.22 16.53 -14.14
N LYS A 29 5.68 17.31 -15.14
CA LYS A 29 4.91 18.44 -15.69
C LYS A 29 3.69 18.07 -16.52
N ASN A 30 3.60 16.83 -16.98
CA ASN A 30 2.49 16.31 -17.78
C ASN A 30 1.56 15.36 -17.01
N MET A 31 1.86 15.03 -15.75
CA MET A 31 0.97 14.23 -14.92
C MET A 31 -0.30 15.01 -14.58
N LYS A 32 -1.45 14.45 -14.95
CA LYS A 32 -2.75 15.02 -14.59
C LYS A 32 -3.16 14.51 -13.22
N ILE A 33 -2.76 15.24 -12.18
CA ILE A 33 -3.17 14.94 -10.81
C ILE A 33 -4.63 15.35 -10.61
N SER A 34 -5.43 14.44 -10.08
CA SER A 34 -6.83 14.68 -9.74
C SER A 34 -6.92 15.35 -8.37
N ILE A 35 -7.37 16.58 -8.33
CA ILE A 35 -7.65 17.34 -7.10
C ILE A 35 -9.14 17.23 -6.79
N LYS A 36 -9.47 16.66 -5.65
CA LYS A 36 -10.85 16.43 -5.20
C LYS A 36 -11.36 17.63 -4.44
N ASN A 37 -12.57 18.06 -4.77
CA ASN A 37 -13.27 19.07 -4.00
C ASN A 37 -13.91 18.47 -2.74
N GLN A 38 -14.44 19.32 -1.85
CA GLN A 38 -15.00 18.87 -0.56
C GLN A 38 -16.16 17.87 -0.71
N SER A 39 -17.00 18.00 -1.75
CA SER A 39 -18.09 17.05 -2.02
C SER A 39 -17.57 15.69 -2.44
N GLU A 40 -16.49 15.65 -3.21
CA GLU A 40 -15.83 14.42 -3.65
C GLU A 40 -15.10 13.74 -2.49
N ILE A 41 -14.39 14.50 -1.67
CA ILE A 41 -13.75 13.98 -0.43
C ILE A 41 -14.81 13.40 0.51
N GLN A 42 -16.00 14.02 0.62
CA GLN A 42 -17.08 13.45 1.44
C GLN A 42 -17.54 12.08 0.92
N LYS A 43 -17.59 11.86 -0.38
CA LYS A 43 -17.92 10.55 -0.96
C LYS A 43 -16.81 9.52 -0.69
N MET A 44 -15.55 9.95 -0.76
CA MET A 44 -14.40 9.11 -0.41
C MET A 44 -14.37 8.74 1.08
N ARG A 45 -14.78 9.65 1.98
CA ARG A 45 -14.96 9.32 3.41
C ARG A 45 -15.95 8.18 3.62
N ILE A 46 -17.05 8.19 2.87
CA ILE A 46 -18.05 7.11 2.94
C ILE A 46 -17.44 5.80 2.45
N ALA A 47 -16.80 5.79 1.28
CA ALA A 47 -16.17 4.58 0.74
C ALA A 47 -15.04 4.06 1.64
N GLY A 48 -14.19 4.96 2.14
CA GLY A 48 -13.10 4.63 3.04
C GLY A 48 -13.57 4.06 4.38
N LYS A 49 -14.62 4.66 4.96
CA LYS A 49 -15.24 4.10 6.17
C LYS A 49 -15.80 2.69 5.93
N LEU A 50 -16.47 2.46 4.81
CA LEU A 50 -16.98 1.12 4.48
C LEU A 50 -15.83 0.11 4.32
N ALA A 51 -14.71 0.49 3.72
CA ALA A 51 -13.55 -0.38 3.60
C ALA A 51 -12.93 -0.72 4.98
N SER A 52 -12.76 0.27 5.86
CA SER A 52 -12.25 0.01 7.22
C SER A 52 -13.20 -0.89 8.03
N GLU A 53 -14.51 -0.72 7.92
CA GLU A 53 -15.52 -1.57 8.57
C GLU A 53 -15.45 -3.04 8.12
N VAL A 54 -15.04 -3.33 6.87
CA VAL A 54 -14.79 -4.71 6.41
C VAL A 54 -13.67 -5.34 7.19
N LEU A 55 -12.55 -4.61 7.38
CA LEU A 55 -11.40 -5.10 8.14
C LEU A 55 -11.71 -5.30 9.63
N GLU A 56 -12.55 -4.46 10.22
CA GLU A 56 -13.03 -4.62 11.58
C GLU A 56 -13.97 -5.83 11.70
N MET A 57 -14.91 -5.98 10.76
CA MET A 57 -15.88 -7.09 10.72
C MET A 57 -15.20 -8.45 10.61
N ILE A 58 -14.15 -8.56 9.78
CA ILE A 58 -13.51 -9.86 9.52
C ILE A 58 -12.58 -10.32 10.65
N GLU A 59 -12.12 -9.43 11.51
CA GLU A 59 -11.14 -9.72 12.56
C GLU A 59 -11.46 -10.94 13.42
N PRO A 60 -12.69 -11.14 13.96
CA PRO A 60 -13.02 -12.29 14.79
C PRO A 60 -12.94 -13.64 14.06
N TYR A 61 -12.91 -13.62 12.73
CA TYR A 61 -12.84 -14.82 11.89
C TYR A 61 -11.43 -15.19 11.46
N VAL A 62 -10.44 -14.33 11.74
CA VAL A 62 -9.04 -14.59 11.42
C VAL A 62 -8.42 -15.45 12.52
N ILE A 63 -8.74 -16.75 12.48
CA ILE A 63 -8.32 -17.75 13.46
C ILE A 63 -7.72 -18.97 12.79
N PRO A 64 -6.88 -19.77 13.49
CA PRO A 64 -6.34 -21.02 12.93
C PRO A 64 -7.45 -21.96 12.46
N GLY A 65 -7.23 -22.61 11.32
CA GLY A 65 -8.18 -23.57 10.72
C GLY A 65 -9.15 -22.96 9.70
N VAL A 66 -9.25 -21.64 9.59
CA VAL A 66 -10.06 -20.97 8.57
C VAL A 66 -9.29 -20.85 7.26
N SER A 67 -9.95 -21.08 6.13
CA SER A 67 -9.37 -20.84 4.81
C SER A 67 -9.44 -19.36 4.42
N THR A 68 -8.51 -18.91 3.59
CA THR A 68 -8.56 -17.55 3.04
C THR A 68 -9.78 -17.33 2.14
N GLU A 69 -10.28 -18.39 1.48
CA GLU A 69 -11.53 -18.36 0.72
C GLU A 69 -12.75 -18.04 1.60
N GLU A 70 -12.81 -18.61 2.80
CA GLU A 70 -13.92 -18.32 3.73
C GLU A 70 -13.89 -16.85 4.20
N LEU A 71 -12.68 -16.29 4.40
CA LEU A 71 -12.55 -14.87 4.71
C LEU A 71 -13.00 -14.00 3.53
N ASP A 72 -12.62 -14.35 2.31
CA ASP A 72 -13.05 -13.65 1.09
C ASP A 72 -14.58 -13.66 0.95
N ARG A 73 -15.21 -14.83 1.12
CA ARG A 73 -16.66 -14.99 1.06
C ARG A 73 -17.38 -14.09 2.07
N ARG A 74 -16.89 -14.02 3.31
CA ARG A 74 -17.46 -13.17 4.36
C ARG A 74 -17.33 -11.69 4.02
N CYS A 75 -16.18 -11.27 3.52
CA CYS A 75 -15.96 -9.90 3.06
C CYS A 75 -16.91 -9.55 1.91
N TYR A 76 -17.07 -10.43 0.93
CA TYR A 76 -17.99 -10.25 -0.17
C TYR A 76 -19.43 -10.07 0.32
N GLU A 77 -19.92 -10.98 1.18
CA GLU A 77 -21.28 -10.93 1.73
C GLU A 77 -21.52 -9.65 2.53
N HIS A 78 -20.54 -9.20 3.30
CA HIS A 78 -20.64 -7.96 4.06
C HIS A 78 -20.72 -6.74 3.13
N ILE A 79 -19.81 -6.61 2.16
CA ILE A 79 -19.79 -5.49 1.21
C ILE A 79 -21.09 -5.43 0.41
N VAL A 80 -21.52 -6.56 -0.16
CA VAL A 80 -22.68 -6.60 -1.07
C VAL A 80 -24.00 -6.54 -0.32
N ASN A 81 -24.16 -7.38 0.72
CA ASN A 81 -25.45 -7.58 1.37
C ASN A 81 -25.72 -6.62 2.53
N VAL A 82 -24.66 -6.19 3.26
CA VAL A 82 -24.82 -5.29 4.41
C VAL A 82 -24.59 -3.84 3.98
N GLN A 83 -23.42 -3.55 3.39
CA GLN A 83 -23.04 -2.18 3.01
C GLN A 83 -23.72 -1.68 1.73
N LYS A 84 -24.30 -2.58 0.92
CA LYS A 84 -24.86 -2.26 -0.41
C LYS A 84 -23.82 -1.49 -1.26
N ALA A 85 -22.62 -2.02 -1.27
CA ALA A 85 -21.44 -1.49 -1.96
C ALA A 85 -20.89 -2.54 -2.95
N ILE A 86 -19.86 -2.20 -3.68
CA ILE A 86 -19.25 -3.07 -4.68
C ILE A 86 -17.81 -3.40 -4.24
N PRO A 87 -17.39 -4.68 -4.20
CA PRO A 87 -15.98 -5.05 -4.00
C PRO A 87 -15.18 -4.71 -5.26
N ALA A 88 -14.28 -3.74 -5.17
CA ALA A 88 -13.56 -3.18 -6.32
C ALA A 88 -12.61 -4.18 -6.99
N ASN A 89 -12.06 -5.12 -6.23
CA ASN A 89 -11.09 -6.10 -6.73
C ASN A 89 -11.71 -7.09 -7.71
N VAL A 90 -13.00 -7.42 -7.54
CA VAL A 90 -13.68 -8.43 -8.38
C VAL A 90 -13.77 -7.98 -9.83
N GLY A 91 -13.06 -8.68 -10.70
CA GLY A 91 -12.97 -8.37 -12.14
C GLY A 91 -11.90 -7.34 -12.51
N TYR A 92 -11.28 -6.66 -11.53
CA TYR A 92 -10.23 -5.69 -11.80
C TYR A 92 -9.01 -6.37 -12.43
N ARG A 93 -8.69 -6.02 -13.67
CA ARG A 93 -7.60 -6.62 -14.46
C ARG A 93 -7.58 -8.16 -14.45
N GLY A 94 -8.75 -8.78 -14.25
CA GLY A 94 -8.91 -10.24 -14.21
C GLY A 94 -8.80 -10.87 -12.83
N PHE A 95 -8.58 -10.12 -11.74
CA PHE A 95 -8.63 -10.64 -10.38
C PHE A 95 -10.06 -11.08 -10.01
N GLN A 96 -10.21 -12.25 -9.37
CA GLN A 96 -11.53 -12.87 -9.22
C GLN A 96 -12.07 -12.86 -7.77
N LYS A 97 -11.32 -12.28 -6.84
CA LYS A 97 -11.62 -12.29 -5.40
C LYS A 97 -11.95 -10.90 -4.88
N THR A 98 -12.58 -10.85 -3.73
CA THR A 98 -13.00 -9.62 -3.06
C THR A 98 -11.86 -8.93 -2.35
N ILE A 99 -10.99 -9.73 -1.73
CA ILE A 99 -9.84 -9.27 -0.97
C ILE A 99 -8.54 -9.86 -1.54
N CYS A 100 -7.42 -9.19 -1.27
CA CYS A 100 -6.12 -9.87 -1.29
C CYS A 100 -5.86 -10.45 0.11
N SER A 101 -5.29 -11.67 0.17
CA SER A 101 -4.95 -12.35 1.42
C SER A 101 -3.51 -12.83 1.39
N SER A 102 -2.61 -12.08 2.03
CA SER A 102 -1.16 -12.27 1.93
C SER A 102 -0.61 -12.80 3.24
N ILE A 103 -0.19 -14.09 3.25
CA ILE A 103 0.28 -14.81 4.44
C ILE A 103 1.80 -14.88 4.44
N ASN A 104 2.44 -14.52 5.57
CA ASN A 104 3.86 -14.70 5.86
C ASN A 104 4.79 -14.06 4.81
N GLN A 105 5.41 -14.87 3.92
CA GLN A 105 6.32 -14.40 2.87
C GLN A 105 5.61 -13.78 1.66
N VAL A 106 4.27 -13.86 1.59
CA VAL A 106 3.51 -13.15 0.56
C VAL A 106 3.47 -11.67 0.91
N ILE A 107 3.98 -10.84 0.00
CA ILE A 107 4.08 -9.39 0.17
C ILE A 107 2.72 -8.73 -0.03
N CYS A 108 2.09 -9.00 -1.20
CA CYS A 108 0.81 -8.45 -1.60
C CYS A 108 0.12 -9.33 -2.66
N HIS A 109 -1.13 -9.01 -2.99
CA HIS A 109 -1.94 -9.63 -4.03
C HIS A 109 -2.13 -11.16 -3.88
N GLY A 110 -2.00 -11.69 -2.66
CA GLY A 110 -2.27 -13.11 -2.40
C GLY A 110 -3.73 -13.44 -2.73
N ILE A 111 -3.93 -14.47 -3.57
CA ILE A 111 -5.28 -14.89 -4.01
C ILE A 111 -5.89 -15.78 -2.92
N PRO A 112 -7.09 -15.46 -2.39
CA PRO A 112 -7.86 -16.36 -1.53
C PRO A 112 -8.11 -17.73 -2.16
N ASP A 113 -7.89 -18.81 -1.36
CA ASP A 113 -7.98 -20.20 -1.81
C ASP A 113 -8.51 -21.11 -0.69
N THR A 114 -9.32 -22.12 -1.04
CA THR A 114 -9.89 -23.09 -0.12
C THR A 114 -8.84 -23.96 0.58
N ASN A 115 -7.70 -24.18 -0.06
CA ASN A 115 -6.59 -24.98 0.49
C ASN A 115 -5.60 -24.15 1.30
N ARG A 116 -5.72 -22.82 1.28
CA ARG A 116 -4.90 -21.90 2.07
C ARG A 116 -5.50 -21.71 3.45
N ILE A 117 -5.21 -22.65 4.33
CA ILE A 117 -5.73 -22.68 5.70
C ILE A 117 -4.76 -21.93 6.63
N LEU A 118 -5.29 -20.99 7.40
CA LEU A 118 -4.55 -20.25 8.43
C LEU A 118 -4.05 -21.18 9.53
N LYS A 119 -2.83 -20.96 9.96
CA LYS A 119 -2.17 -21.75 11.03
C LYS A 119 -1.80 -20.83 12.20
N GLU A 120 -1.74 -21.43 13.38
CA GLU A 120 -1.17 -20.78 14.57
C GLU A 120 0.20 -20.18 14.27
N GLY A 121 0.38 -18.90 14.54
CA GLY A 121 1.63 -18.18 14.32
C GLY A 121 1.78 -17.50 12.95
N ASP A 122 0.83 -17.68 12.02
CA ASP A 122 0.81 -16.93 10.77
C ASP A 122 0.57 -15.43 11.02
N ILE A 123 1.15 -14.60 10.17
CA ILE A 123 0.77 -13.20 10.00
C ILE A 123 0.08 -13.06 8.66
N LEU A 124 -1.05 -12.38 8.63
CA LEU A 124 -1.90 -12.22 7.45
C LEU A 124 -2.16 -10.74 7.18
N ASN A 125 -1.89 -10.28 5.97
CA ASN A 125 -2.45 -9.04 5.46
C ASN A 125 -3.78 -9.35 4.76
N ILE A 126 -4.82 -8.58 5.08
CA ILE A 126 -6.04 -8.49 4.28
C ILE A 126 -6.13 -7.08 3.73
N ASP A 127 -6.26 -7.01 2.42
CA ASP A 127 -6.34 -5.78 1.63
C ASP A 127 -7.68 -5.76 0.89
N VAL A 128 -8.43 -4.68 1.07
CA VAL A 128 -9.80 -4.54 0.58
C VAL A 128 -10.08 -3.14 0.04
N THR A 129 -10.67 -3.10 -1.15
CA THR A 129 -11.18 -1.89 -1.76
C THR A 129 -12.69 -1.97 -1.96
N VAL A 130 -13.39 -0.94 -1.51
CA VAL A 130 -14.84 -0.82 -1.62
C VAL A 130 -15.20 0.36 -2.54
N ILE A 131 -16.15 0.13 -3.46
CA ILE A 131 -16.76 1.20 -4.26
C ILE A 131 -18.13 1.55 -3.69
N LYS A 132 -18.33 2.83 -3.37
CA LYS A 132 -19.62 3.37 -3.00
C LYS A 132 -19.93 4.61 -3.85
N ASP A 133 -21.07 4.57 -4.55
CA ASP A 133 -21.53 5.66 -5.43
C ASP A 133 -20.46 6.13 -6.43
N GLY A 134 -19.65 5.18 -6.95
CA GLY A 134 -18.59 5.40 -7.92
C GLY A 134 -17.26 5.90 -7.33
N TRP A 135 -17.09 5.92 -6.00
CA TRP A 135 -15.86 6.33 -5.30
C TRP A 135 -15.25 5.16 -4.55
N HIS A 136 -13.91 5.09 -4.55
CA HIS A 136 -13.14 4.01 -3.95
C HIS A 136 -12.65 4.39 -2.55
N GLY A 137 -12.62 3.41 -1.66
CA GLY A 137 -11.89 3.46 -0.41
C GLY A 137 -11.07 2.19 -0.30
N ASP A 138 -9.78 2.33 -0.11
CA ASP A 138 -8.77 1.28 -0.16
C ASP A 138 -7.98 1.23 1.14
N THR A 139 -7.81 0.05 1.71
CA THR A 139 -7.06 -0.10 2.98
C THR A 139 -6.69 -1.55 3.25
N SER A 140 -5.56 -1.74 3.91
CA SER A 140 -5.14 -3.05 4.38
C SER A 140 -4.76 -3.06 5.85
N LYS A 141 -4.86 -4.24 6.48
CA LYS A 141 -4.52 -4.48 7.89
C LYS A 141 -3.79 -5.80 8.05
N MET A 142 -2.83 -5.80 8.97
CA MET A 142 -2.18 -7.04 9.42
C MET A 142 -2.95 -7.67 10.57
N TYR A 143 -3.08 -8.99 10.53
CA TYR A 143 -3.65 -9.80 11.59
C TYR A 143 -2.61 -10.82 12.07
N MET A 144 -2.60 -11.08 13.36
CA MET A 144 -1.82 -12.15 13.97
C MET A 144 -2.72 -13.34 14.24
N VAL A 145 -2.44 -14.48 13.62
CA VAL A 145 -3.25 -15.68 13.73
C VAL A 145 -2.81 -16.47 14.97
N GLY A 146 -3.58 -16.36 16.04
CA GLY A 146 -3.22 -16.93 17.33
C GLY A 146 -1.92 -16.35 17.90
N LYS A 147 -1.06 -17.18 18.49
CA LYS A 147 0.20 -16.76 19.12
C LYS A 147 1.35 -16.71 18.12
N CYS A 148 1.66 -15.52 17.61
CA CYS A 148 2.78 -15.30 16.70
C CYS A 148 4.14 -15.19 17.42
N GLN A 149 5.20 -15.56 16.71
CA GLN A 149 6.59 -15.41 17.19
C GLN A 149 6.95 -13.91 17.38
N PRO A 150 7.79 -13.56 18.36
CA PRO A 150 8.16 -12.18 18.65
C PRO A 150 8.72 -11.40 17.46
N HIS A 151 9.48 -12.07 16.58
CA HIS A 151 10.03 -11.43 15.39
C HIS A 151 8.95 -11.05 14.37
N ASN A 152 7.86 -11.84 14.27
CA ASN A 152 6.71 -11.53 13.43
C ASN A 152 5.87 -10.39 14.03
N GLN A 153 5.64 -10.40 15.34
CA GLN A 153 4.97 -9.30 16.03
C GLN A 153 5.72 -7.98 15.83
N ARG A 154 7.06 -8.03 15.93
CA ARG A 154 7.91 -6.85 15.70
C ARG A 154 7.82 -6.36 14.25
N LEU A 155 7.83 -7.26 13.26
CA LEU A 155 7.67 -6.88 11.85
C LEU A 155 6.34 -6.14 11.63
N VAL A 156 5.22 -6.74 12.07
CA VAL A 156 3.87 -6.16 11.95
C VAL A 156 3.81 -4.76 12.58
N LYS A 157 4.36 -4.62 13.79
CA LYS A 157 4.39 -3.35 14.51
C LYS A 157 5.23 -2.29 13.79
N VAL A 158 6.46 -2.63 13.39
CA VAL A 158 7.34 -1.66 12.71
C VAL A 158 6.77 -1.24 11.35
N THR A 159 6.09 -2.14 10.65
CA THR A 159 5.41 -1.77 9.39
C THR A 159 4.27 -0.78 9.62
N GLN A 160 3.48 -0.96 10.69
CA GLN A 160 2.46 0.01 11.09
C GLN A 160 3.08 1.36 11.47
N GLU A 161 4.17 1.34 12.21
CA GLU A 161 4.92 2.55 12.56
C GLU A 161 5.47 3.26 11.31
N CYS A 162 5.92 2.51 10.28
CA CYS A 162 6.31 3.10 8.98
C CYS A 162 5.16 3.87 8.35
N LEU A 163 3.95 3.28 8.31
CA LEU A 163 2.75 3.95 7.78
C LEU A 163 2.43 5.22 8.57
N TYR A 164 2.42 5.16 9.90
CA TYR A 164 2.06 6.31 10.74
C TYR A 164 3.07 7.45 10.60
N LYS A 165 4.37 7.14 10.57
CA LYS A 165 5.42 8.16 10.31
C LYS A 165 5.31 8.79 8.92
N ALA A 166 4.85 8.03 7.94
CA ALA A 166 4.58 8.55 6.62
C ALA A 166 3.37 9.51 6.63
N ILE A 167 2.31 9.16 7.35
CA ILE A 167 1.12 10.02 7.51
C ILE A 167 1.47 11.33 8.20
N GLU A 168 2.34 11.31 9.23
CA GLU A 168 2.76 12.51 9.98
C GLU A 168 3.43 13.59 9.11
N VAL A 169 4.06 13.20 8.00
CA VAL A 169 4.74 14.16 7.09
C VAL A 169 3.85 14.65 5.95
N VAL A 170 2.61 14.14 5.83
CA VAL A 170 1.68 14.55 4.76
C VAL A 170 1.03 15.88 5.11
N GLY A 171 1.17 16.83 4.20
CA GLY A 171 0.47 18.12 4.28
C GLY A 171 0.79 19.00 3.08
N PRO A 172 0.05 20.09 2.87
CA PRO A 172 0.32 21.03 1.80
C PRO A 172 1.75 21.58 1.88
N GLY A 173 2.50 21.52 0.75
CA GLY A 173 3.87 21.98 0.66
C GLY A 173 4.94 20.94 1.02
N ALA A 174 4.57 19.79 1.56
CA ALA A 174 5.44 18.62 1.64
C ALA A 174 5.62 17.96 0.25
N TYR A 175 6.56 17.05 0.12
CA TYR A 175 6.86 16.36 -1.14
C TYR A 175 6.62 14.86 -1.01
N LEU A 176 6.27 14.17 -2.10
CA LEU A 176 6.09 12.72 -2.07
C LEU A 176 7.33 11.96 -1.60
N GLY A 177 8.54 12.51 -1.85
CA GLY A 177 9.78 11.96 -1.36
C GLY A 177 9.94 12.01 0.17
N ASP A 178 9.22 12.90 0.87
CA ASP A 178 9.19 12.96 2.33
C ASP A 178 8.50 11.72 2.92
N ILE A 179 7.39 11.29 2.28
CA ILE A 179 6.66 10.06 2.61
C ILE A 179 7.59 8.84 2.50
N GLY A 180 8.19 8.66 1.31
CA GLY A 180 9.09 7.53 1.07
C GLY A 180 10.31 7.54 1.97
N HIS A 181 10.88 8.72 2.26
CA HIS A 181 12.00 8.86 3.19
C HIS A 181 11.64 8.45 4.62
N ALA A 182 10.49 8.89 5.13
CA ALA A 182 10.03 8.56 6.49
C ALA A 182 9.86 7.04 6.66
N ILE A 183 9.25 6.37 5.68
CA ILE A 183 9.09 4.92 5.65
C ILE A 183 10.45 4.22 5.64
N GLN A 184 11.29 4.57 4.66
CA GLN A 184 12.59 3.92 4.44
C GLN A 184 13.49 4.09 5.66
N GLN A 185 13.61 5.29 6.18
CA GLN A 185 14.43 5.57 7.36
C GLN A 185 14.00 4.74 8.57
N HIS A 186 12.69 4.63 8.82
CA HIS A 186 12.18 3.87 9.96
C HIS A 186 12.38 2.36 9.77
N ALA A 187 12.08 1.83 8.60
CA ALA A 187 12.26 0.41 8.29
C ALA A 187 13.74 -0.01 8.40
N GLU A 188 14.65 0.73 7.74
CA GLU A 188 16.09 0.41 7.72
C GLU A 188 16.75 0.57 9.09
N SER A 189 16.35 1.57 9.90
CA SER A 189 16.82 1.72 11.30
C SER A 189 16.38 0.57 12.19
N ASN A 190 15.33 -0.16 11.80
CA ASN A 190 14.85 -1.36 12.45
C ASN A 190 15.38 -2.67 11.81
N TYR A 191 16.35 -2.56 10.88
CA TYR A 191 16.97 -3.68 10.16
C TYR A 191 16.02 -4.45 9.24
N TYR A 192 15.02 -3.77 8.69
CA TYR A 192 14.10 -4.28 7.67
C TYR A 192 14.37 -3.62 6.32
N SER A 193 13.83 -4.20 5.25
CA SER A 193 13.94 -3.66 3.89
C SER A 193 12.58 -3.23 3.36
N VAL A 194 12.56 -2.11 2.65
CA VAL A 194 11.37 -1.62 1.95
C VAL A 194 11.30 -2.26 0.56
N VAL A 195 10.14 -2.76 0.17
CA VAL A 195 9.87 -3.22 -1.19
C VAL A 195 9.79 -2.00 -2.11
N GLU A 196 10.53 -2.03 -3.23
CA GLU A 196 10.64 -0.90 -4.18
C GLU A 196 9.84 -1.13 -5.48
N ASP A 197 9.39 -2.36 -5.74
CA ASP A 197 8.70 -2.74 -6.98
C ASP A 197 7.20 -2.39 -6.96
N TYR A 198 6.65 -2.03 -5.79
CA TYR A 198 5.27 -1.66 -5.55
C TYR A 198 5.21 -0.34 -4.80
N CYS A 199 4.09 0.38 -4.96
CA CYS A 199 3.91 1.71 -4.38
C CYS A 199 2.43 2.00 -4.12
N GLY A 200 2.15 2.98 -3.29
CA GLY A 200 0.83 3.58 -3.18
C GLY A 200 0.46 4.39 -4.44
N HIS A 201 -0.76 4.83 -4.52
CA HIS A 201 -1.31 5.44 -5.72
C HIS A 201 -2.35 6.51 -5.40
N GLY A 202 -2.55 7.43 -6.33
CA GLY A 202 -3.72 8.30 -6.32
C GLY A 202 -5.00 7.47 -6.42
N ILE A 203 -6.07 7.93 -5.77
CA ILE A 203 -7.35 7.21 -5.71
C ILE A 203 -8.53 8.19 -5.71
N GLY A 204 -9.66 7.77 -6.28
CA GLY A 204 -10.85 8.60 -6.37
C GLY A 204 -12.04 7.86 -6.95
N ASN A 205 -12.60 8.39 -8.03
CA ASN A 205 -13.55 7.68 -8.87
C ASN A 205 -12.88 6.70 -9.84
N VAL A 206 -11.55 6.72 -9.90
CA VAL A 206 -10.70 5.72 -10.52
C VAL A 206 -9.94 5.01 -9.42
N TYR A 207 -9.80 3.69 -9.51
CA TYR A 207 -9.17 2.86 -8.49
C TYR A 207 -7.69 3.25 -8.33
N HIS A 208 -6.92 3.17 -9.41
CA HIS A 208 -5.51 3.57 -9.43
C HIS A 208 -5.34 4.73 -10.40
N GLU A 209 -4.94 5.88 -9.89
CA GLU A 209 -4.60 7.07 -10.65
C GLU A 209 -3.26 7.66 -10.21
N GLU A 210 -2.77 8.66 -10.92
CA GLU A 210 -1.58 9.40 -10.50
C GLU A 210 -1.85 10.23 -9.22
N PRO A 211 -0.85 10.43 -8.38
CA PRO A 211 0.56 10.06 -8.55
C PRO A 211 0.87 8.68 -7.95
N GLN A 212 2.04 8.13 -8.31
CA GLN A 212 2.64 7.02 -7.57
C GLN A 212 3.24 7.51 -6.26
N ILE A 213 2.96 6.79 -5.17
CA ILE A 213 3.47 7.09 -3.82
C ILE A 213 4.55 6.07 -3.46
N LEU A 214 5.79 6.38 -3.78
CA LEU A 214 6.91 5.49 -3.48
C LEU A 214 7.16 5.41 -1.97
N HIS A 215 7.47 4.20 -1.49
CA HIS A 215 7.76 3.95 -0.06
C HIS A 215 9.24 4.12 0.28
N TYR A 216 10.01 4.69 -0.61
CA TYR A 216 11.43 5.06 -0.45
C TYR A 216 11.68 6.39 -1.15
N GLY A 217 12.74 7.11 -0.74
CA GLY A 217 13.00 8.38 -1.38
C GLY A 217 13.94 9.29 -0.63
N LYS A 218 13.95 10.56 -1.03
CA LYS A 218 14.74 11.61 -0.41
C LYS A 218 13.85 12.78 -0.01
N PRO A 219 14.08 13.39 1.17
CA PRO A 219 13.27 14.52 1.63
C PRO A 219 13.36 15.71 0.66
N GLY A 220 12.23 16.41 0.51
CA GLY A 220 12.11 17.59 -0.36
C GLY A 220 12.24 17.27 -1.86
N ARG A 221 11.90 16.04 -2.28
CA ARG A 221 11.97 15.61 -3.68
C ARG A 221 10.65 15.01 -4.17
N GLY A 222 10.49 15.01 -5.49
CA GLY A 222 9.30 14.52 -6.16
C GLY A 222 8.22 15.61 -6.28
N LEU A 223 6.97 15.17 -6.48
CA LEU A 223 5.82 16.04 -6.62
C LEU A 223 5.48 16.70 -5.27
N GLU A 224 5.16 17.99 -5.31
CA GLU A 224 4.62 18.72 -4.15
C GLU A 224 3.20 18.24 -3.84
N ILE A 225 2.93 18.03 -2.56
CA ILE A 225 1.62 17.60 -2.05
C ILE A 225 0.71 18.83 -1.96
N LEU A 226 -0.44 18.74 -2.61
CA LEU A 226 -1.42 19.83 -2.69
C LEU A 226 -2.71 19.46 -1.95
N GLU A 227 -3.38 20.47 -1.40
CA GLU A 227 -4.73 20.29 -0.85
C GLU A 227 -5.68 19.67 -1.90
N GLY A 228 -6.50 18.73 -1.47
CA GLY A 228 -7.45 18.01 -2.32
C GLY A 228 -6.86 16.79 -3.02
N MET A 229 -5.56 16.50 -2.90
CA MET A 229 -5.03 15.21 -3.30
C MET A 229 -5.58 14.09 -2.42
N CYS A 230 -5.93 12.95 -3.04
CA CYS A 230 -6.27 11.72 -2.35
C CYS A 230 -5.41 10.59 -2.89
N PHE A 231 -4.79 9.83 -1.99
CA PHE A 231 -3.88 8.74 -2.35
C PHE A 231 -3.77 7.71 -1.22
N THR A 232 -3.25 6.52 -1.56
CA THR A 232 -2.89 5.49 -0.59
C THR A 232 -1.45 5.64 -0.13
N ILE A 233 -1.17 5.25 1.12
CA ILE A 233 0.17 4.93 1.61
C ILE A 233 0.10 3.52 2.14
N GLU A 234 0.94 2.62 1.60
CA GLU A 234 0.82 1.17 1.79
C GLU A 234 2.19 0.48 1.90
N PRO A 235 3.05 0.87 2.85
CA PRO A 235 4.39 0.33 2.93
C PRO A 235 4.42 -1.19 3.09
N MET A 236 5.16 -1.85 2.19
CA MET A 236 5.48 -3.27 2.23
C MET A 236 6.89 -3.46 2.77
N ILE A 237 7.02 -4.09 3.93
CA ILE A 237 8.27 -4.20 4.68
C ILE A 237 8.66 -5.67 4.84
N ASN A 238 9.88 -6.02 4.41
CA ASN A 238 10.42 -7.37 4.44
C ASN A 238 11.38 -7.58 5.61
N GLN A 239 11.32 -8.75 6.24
CA GLN A 239 12.33 -9.19 7.22
C GLN A 239 13.70 -9.44 6.61
N GLY A 240 13.77 -9.70 5.32
CA GLY A 240 14.99 -10.00 4.58
C GLY A 240 15.31 -8.95 3.54
N SER A 241 15.63 -9.42 2.34
CA SER A 241 15.95 -8.54 1.22
C SER A 241 14.69 -7.86 0.65
N LYS A 242 14.88 -6.73 0.01
CA LYS A 242 13.80 -5.97 -0.63
C LYS A 242 13.23 -6.63 -1.91
N TYR A 243 13.90 -7.65 -2.43
CA TYR A 243 13.55 -8.25 -3.71
C TYR A 243 12.33 -9.15 -3.63
N CYS A 244 11.50 -9.07 -4.64
CA CYS A 244 10.28 -9.85 -4.79
C CYS A 244 10.27 -10.71 -6.05
N LYS A 245 9.29 -11.58 -6.15
CA LYS A 245 8.95 -12.36 -7.34
C LYS A 245 7.43 -12.51 -7.43
N THR A 246 6.88 -12.36 -8.64
CA THR A 246 5.49 -12.70 -8.93
C THR A 246 5.38 -14.19 -9.24
N LEU A 247 4.37 -14.87 -8.70
CA LEU A 247 4.11 -16.28 -8.95
C LEU A 247 3.45 -16.50 -10.32
N GLN A 248 3.30 -17.78 -10.71
CA GLN A 248 2.73 -18.16 -12.01
C GLN A 248 1.24 -17.81 -12.16
N ASP A 249 0.54 -17.54 -11.06
CA ASP A 249 -0.85 -17.07 -11.07
C ASP A 249 -0.98 -15.63 -11.61
N GLY A 250 0.15 -14.94 -11.81
CA GLY A 250 0.22 -13.58 -12.35
C GLY A 250 -0.11 -12.47 -11.36
N TRP A 251 -0.43 -12.81 -10.08
CA TRP A 251 -0.85 -11.87 -9.05
C TRP A 251 -0.01 -11.96 -7.77
N THR A 252 0.05 -13.14 -7.16
CA THR A 252 0.71 -13.34 -5.87
C THR A 252 2.18 -12.94 -5.92
N VAL A 253 2.57 -12.01 -5.05
CA VAL A 253 3.94 -11.51 -4.93
C VAL A 253 4.55 -12.01 -3.64
N GLU A 254 5.68 -12.69 -3.75
CA GLU A 254 6.44 -13.21 -2.59
C GLU A 254 7.81 -12.57 -2.47
N THR A 255 8.33 -12.57 -1.24
CA THR A 255 9.73 -12.27 -0.98
C THR A 255 10.63 -13.28 -1.70
N LYS A 256 11.73 -12.80 -2.29
CA LYS A 256 12.63 -13.67 -3.05
C LYS A 256 13.43 -14.62 -2.18
N ASP A 257 13.65 -14.26 -0.91
CA ASP A 257 14.40 -15.05 0.08
C ASP A 257 13.51 -15.91 1.00
N GLY A 258 12.19 -15.86 0.85
CA GLY A 258 11.22 -16.64 1.62
C GLY A 258 11.02 -16.16 3.06
N ARG A 259 11.57 -15.01 3.46
CA ARG A 259 11.32 -14.40 4.78
C ARG A 259 10.00 -13.64 4.77
N ASN A 260 9.43 -13.42 5.96
CA ASN A 260 8.12 -12.78 6.07
C ASN A 260 8.14 -11.31 5.66
N SER A 261 6.99 -10.87 5.16
CA SER A 261 6.66 -9.49 4.82
C SER A 261 5.42 -9.04 5.60
N ALA A 262 5.25 -7.74 5.76
CA ALA A 262 4.03 -7.13 6.27
C ALA A 262 3.69 -5.88 5.49
N GLN A 263 2.39 -5.57 5.40
CA GLN A 263 1.85 -4.37 4.76
C GLN A 263 0.76 -3.77 5.64
N TRP A 264 0.73 -2.46 5.74
CA TRP A 264 -0.39 -1.70 6.29
C TRP A 264 -0.73 -0.59 5.30
N GLU A 265 -2.00 -0.21 5.25
CA GLU A 265 -2.43 0.78 4.29
C GLU A 265 -3.56 1.66 4.79
N HIS A 266 -3.52 2.91 4.36
CA HIS A 266 -4.62 3.86 4.44
C HIS A 266 -4.81 4.67 3.18
N THR A 267 -6.07 4.97 2.86
CA THR A 267 -6.46 6.07 1.96
C THR A 267 -6.47 7.37 2.73
N LEU A 268 -5.85 8.39 2.16
CA LEU A 268 -5.68 9.72 2.75
C LEU A 268 -6.31 10.79 1.88
N ALA A 269 -6.76 11.87 2.49
CA ALA A 269 -7.10 13.13 1.81
C ALA A 269 -6.27 14.27 2.40
N VAL A 270 -5.63 15.05 1.54
CA VAL A 270 -4.86 16.24 1.94
C VAL A 270 -5.82 17.39 2.16
N THR A 271 -5.78 17.98 3.34
CA THR A 271 -6.60 19.12 3.74
C THR A 271 -5.77 20.41 3.79
N SER A 272 -6.40 21.56 3.95
CA SER A 272 -5.69 22.84 4.10
C SER A 272 -4.73 22.90 5.31
N ASN A 273 -4.96 22.06 6.33
CA ASN A 273 -4.22 22.07 7.59
C ASN A 273 -3.43 20.77 7.87
N GLY A 274 -3.27 19.89 6.86
CA GLY A 274 -2.58 18.61 7.03
C GLY A 274 -3.24 17.49 6.26
N VAL A 275 -3.55 16.39 6.92
CA VAL A 275 -4.08 15.18 6.30
C VAL A 275 -5.25 14.59 7.10
N GLU A 276 -6.19 13.98 6.39
CA GLU A 276 -7.27 13.19 6.97
C GLU A 276 -7.12 11.73 6.51
N VAL A 277 -7.19 10.79 7.46
CA VAL A 277 -7.18 9.35 7.19
C VAL A 277 -8.62 8.89 6.95
N LEU A 278 -8.97 8.61 5.70
CA LEU A 278 -10.35 8.27 5.31
C LEU A 278 -10.75 6.85 5.67
N THR A 279 -9.77 5.98 5.92
CA THR A 279 -9.95 4.55 6.24
C THR A 279 -9.53 4.23 7.67
N LYS A 280 -9.52 5.23 8.56
CA LYS A 280 -9.16 5.04 9.97
C LYS A 280 -10.09 4.03 10.65
N ARG A 281 -9.52 3.07 11.37
CA ARG A 281 -10.21 2.07 12.18
C ARG A 281 -10.38 2.56 13.62
N HIS A 282 -11.35 2.00 14.33
CA HIS A 282 -11.71 2.47 15.70
C HIS A 282 -10.59 2.27 16.72
N GLU A 283 -9.73 1.25 16.54
CA GLU A 283 -8.61 0.96 17.45
C GLU A 283 -7.39 1.87 17.25
N GLU A 284 -7.36 2.69 16.21
CA GLU A 284 -6.21 3.50 15.82
C GLU A 284 -6.24 4.91 16.46
N SER A 285 -5.06 5.39 16.85
CA SER A 285 -4.86 6.71 17.44
C SER A 285 -3.98 7.59 16.54
N ILE A 286 -4.40 7.79 15.29
CA ILE A 286 -3.73 8.61 14.25
C ILE A 286 -4.58 9.78 13.83
#